data_85a7cc28f7ffc15116debb5f982cec1a
#
_entry.id   85a7cc28f7ffc15116debb5f982cec1a
#
_cell.length_a   1.000
_cell.length_b   1.000
_cell.length_c   1.000
_cell.angle_alpha   90.00
_cell.angle_beta   90.00
_cell.angle_gamma   90.00
#
_symmetry.space_group_name_H-M   'P 1'
#
loop_
_entity.id
_entity.type
_entity.pdbx_description
1 polymer ?
#
loop_
_entity_poly.entity_id
_entity_poly.type
_entity_poly.pdbx_seq_one_letter_code
_entity_poly.pdbx_strand_id
1 'polypeptide(L)'
;MSSNAGVSLRRSARPLPAILVGGIIAGALDALTAFYLYGWGMPRGIASGLLGRSALQGGTSVWILGLALHFFIALSAAGVYYAVSRKLKFLTESPLVCGLFYGIAVFLVMNLIVLPLSAIHFRGPFQYVSLVRGILVHMFLIGLPIAWSVRRYAS
;
A
#
# COMPACT_ATOMS: atom_id res chain seq x y z
N MET A 1 27.50 -24.75 -39.83
CA MET A 1 27.60 -23.94 -38.58
C MET A 1 26.29 -23.18 -38.44
N SER A 2 25.36 -23.74 -37.69
CA SER A 2 24.03 -23.13 -37.50
C SER A 2 24.07 -22.28 -36.23
N SER A 3 24.00 -20.95 -36.38
CA SER A 3 23.91 -20.01 -35.31
C SER A 3 22.47 -19.99 -34.76
N ASN A 4 22.23 -20.71 -33.67
CA ASN A 4 21.01 -20.56 -32.89
C ASN A 4 21.08 -19.22 -32.12
N ALA A 5 20.64 -18.15 -32.77
CA ALA A 5 20.32 -16.91 -32.08
C ALA A 5 19.13 -17.16 -31.18
N GLY A 6 19.40 -17.41 -29.90
CA GLY A 6 18.37 -17.52 -28.85
C GLY A 6 17.57 -16.23 -28.77
N VAL A 7 16.35 -16.23 -29.33
CA VAL A 7 15.40 -15.15 -29.16
C VAL A 7 15.03 -15.10 -27.68
N SER A 8 15.69 -14.22 -26.93
CA SER A 8 15.29 -13.88 -25.58
C SER A 8 13.91 -13.22 -25.67
N LEU A 9 12.88 -13.99 -25.37
CA LEU A 9 11.51 -13.47 -25.21
C LEU A 9 11.52 -12.51 -24.02
N ARG A 10 11.71 -11.23 -24.26
CA ARG A 10 11.47 -10.20 -23.26
C ARG A 10 10.01 -10.34 -22.80
N ARG A 11 9.82 -10.82 -21.58
CA ARG A 11 8.50 -10.81 -20.95
C ARG A 11 7.99 -9.36 -20.99
N SER A 12 6.88 -9.13 -21.68
CA SER A 12 6.26 -7.80 -21.69
C SER A 12 5.81 -7.46 -20.26
N ALA A 13 6.17 -6.29 -19.78
CA ALA A 13 5.74 -5.80 -18.48
C ALA A 13 4.21 -5.79 -18.40
N ARG A 14 3.66 -6.38 -17.36
CA ARG A 14 2.22 -6.53 -17.13
C ARG A 14 1.79 -5.62 -15.98
N PRO A 15 1.42 -4.34 -16.26
CA PRO A 15 1.12 -3.35 -15.22
C PRO A 15 -0.06 -3.74 -14.33
N LEU A 16 -1.17 -4.16 -14.94
CA LEU A 16 -2.38 -4.49 -14.21
C LEU A 16 -2.18 -5.60 -13.17
N PRO A 17 -1.65 -6.80 -13.52
CA PRO A 17 -1.37 -7.82 -12.51
C PRO A 17 -0.39 -7.35 -11.44
N ALA A 18 0.63 -6.57 -11.79
CA ALA A 18 1.60 -6.05 -10.83
C ALA A 18 0.92 -5.20 -9.75
N ILE A 19 0.06 -4.29 -10.17
CA ILE A 19 -0.64 -3.35 -9.28
C ILE A 19 -1.76 -4.05 -8.51
N LEU A 20 -2.61 -4.81 -9.20
CA LEU A 20 -3.77 -5.45 -8.58
C LEU A 20 -3.34 -6.51 -7.55
N VAL A 21 -2.44 -7.41 -7.90
CA VAL A 21 -1.99 -8.46 -6.97
C VAL A 21 -1.27 -7.85 -5.78
N GLY A 22 -0.32 -6.95 -6.01
CA GLY A 22 0.42 -6.27 -4.94
C GLY A 22 -0.48 -5.45 -4.03
N GLY A 23 -1.35 -4.62 -4.61
CA GLY A 23 -2.24 -3.74 -3.85
C GLY A 23 -3.34 -4.49 -3.11
N ILE A 24 -3.94 -5.54 -3.70
CA ILE A 24 -4.97 -6.33 -3.02
C ILE A 24 -4.37 -7.14 -1.87
N ILE A 25 -3.23 -7.82 -2.08
CA ILE A 25 -2.58 -8.58 -1.00
C ILE A 25 -2.14 -7.64 0.13
N ALA A 26 -1.46 -6.54 -0.20
CA ALA A 26 -1.04 -5.57 0.80
C ALA A 26 -2.24 -4.97 1.54
N GLY A 27 -3.27 -4.53 0.82
CA GLY A 27 -4.49 -3.98 1.41
C GLY A 27 -5.22 -4.99 2.29
N ALA A 28 -5.31 -6.26 1.90
CA ALA A 28 -5.95 -7.30 2.71
C ALA A 28 -5.18 -7.59 4.01
N LEU A 29 -3.86 -7.74 3.93
CA LEU A 29 -3.02 -8.00 5.10
C LEU A 29 -3.06 -6.82 6.10
N ASP A 30 -2.98 -5.60 5.58
CA ASP A 30 -3.08 -4.39 6.40
C ASP A 30 -4.49 -4.23 7.00
N ALA A 31 -5.56 -4.46 6.22
CA ALA A 31 -6.93 -4.43 6.72
C ALA A 31 -7.17 -5.44 7.84
N LEU A 32 -6.69 -6.69 7.69
CA LEU A 32 -6.82 -7.71 8.73
C LEU A 32 -6.11 -7.27 10.02
N THR A 33 -4.91 -6.72 9.91
CA THR A 33 -4.17 -6.18 11.05
C THR A 33 -4.90 -4.99 11.67
N ALA A 34 -5.42 -4.09 10.84
CA ALA A 34 -6.16 -2.92 11.31
C ALA A 34 -7.50 -3.32 11.98
N PHE A 35 -8.21 -4.32 11.48
CA PHE A 35 -9.39 -4.87 12.17
C PHE A 35 -9.03 -5.49 13.52
N TYR A 36 -7.93 -6.21 13.62
CA TYR A 36 -7.46 -6.75 14.88
C TYR A 36 -7.12 -5.66 15.90
N LEU A 37 -6.51 -4.57 15.47
CA LEU A 37 -6.04 -3.48 16.35
C LEU A 37 -7.13 -2.48 16.71
N TYR A 38 -8.01 -2.14 15.77
CA TYR A 38 -8.98 -1.04 15.89
C TYR A 38 -10.43 -1.51 15.86
N GLY A 39 -10.65 -2.82 15.68
CA GLY A 39 -11.98 -3.42 15.64
C GLY A 39 -12.81 -3.05 14.39
N TRP A 40 -14.08 -3.37 14.45
CA TRP A 40 -15.02 -3.21 13.32
C TRP A 40 -15.30 -1.76 12.91
N GLY A 41 -14.89 -0.79 13.73
CA GLY A 41 -14.98 0.64 13.43
C GLY A 41 -13.90 1.19 12.48
N MET A 42 -12.86 0.39 12.18
CA MET A 42 -11.72 0.81 11.38
C MET A 42 -12.12 1.47 10.04
N PRO A 43 -13.02 0.91 9.21
CA PRO A 43 -13.39 1.55 7.94
C PRO A 43 -14.06 2.91 8.13
N ARG A 44 -14.87 3.11 9.18
CA ARG A 44 -15.45 4.43 9.49
C ARG A 44 -14.35 5.45 9.84
N GLY A 45 -13.30 4.99 10.53
CA GLY A 45 -12.11 5.81 10.78
C GLY A 45 -11.45 6.28 9.48
N ILE A 46 -11.32 5.40 8.48
CA ILE A 46 -10.77 5.77 7.16
C ILE A 46 -11.73 6.72 6.43
N ALA A 47 -13.03 6.42 6.41
CA ALA A 47 -14.04 7.28 5.80
C ALA A 47 -14.07 8.68 6.42
N SER A 48 -13.76 8.80 7.71
CA SER A 48 -13.69 10.10 8.39
C SER A 48 -12.59 11.01 7.83
N GLY A 49 -11.55 10.43 7.24
CA GLY A 49 -10.53 11.19 6.51
C GLY A 49 -11.08 11.96 5.30
N LEU A 50 -12.18 11.50 4.72
CA LEU A 50 -12.86 12.16 3.59
C LEU A 50 -14.08 12.98 4.06
N LEU A 51 -14.90 12.41 4.94
CA LEU A 51 -16.21 12.96 5.33
C LEU A 51 -16.20 13.74 6.66
N GLY A 52 -15.06 13.78 7.34
CA GLY A 52 -14.95 14.40 8.67
C GLY A 52 -15.44 13.48 9.79
N ARG A 53 -15.45 14.01 11.02
CA ARG A 53 -15.70 13.25 12.26
C ARG A 53 -17.08 12.60 12.34
N SER A 54 -18.09 13.14 11.66
CA SER A 54 -19.44 12.56 11.63
C SER A 54 -19.46 11.14 11.05
N ALA A 55 -18.52 10.80 10.17
CA ALA A 55 -18.38 9.47 9.59
C ALA A 55 -18.12 8.35 10.62
N LEU A 56 -17.57 8.68 11.79
CA LEU A 56 -17.30 7.72 12.87
C LEU A 56 -18.58 7.05 13.39
N GLN A 57 -19.71 7.75 13.31
CA GLN A 57 -21.04 7.24 13.68
C GLN A 57 -21.89 6.84 12.46
N GLY A 58 -21.27 6.84 11.27
CA GLY A 58 -21.95 6.51 10.03
C GLY A 58 -22.45 5.06 9.96
N GLY A 59 -23.47 4.84 9.13
CA GLY A 59 -24.05 3.52 8.88
C GLY A 59 -23.18 2.63 7.97
N THR A 60 -23.83 1.58 7.44
CA THR A 60 -23.15 0.58 6.58
C THR A 60 -22.54 1.19 5.31
N SER A 61 -23.17 2.17 4.70
CA SER A 61 -22.66 2.85 3.50
C SER A 61 -21.32 3.55 3.77
N VAL A 62 -21.19 4.22 4.91
CA VAL A 62 -19.94 4.86 5.33
C VAL A 62 -18.86 3.82 5.62
N TRP A 63 -19.24 2.70 6.22
CA TRP A 63 -18.33 1.59 6.45
C TRP A 63 -17.78 1.01 5.14
N ILE A 64 -18.66 0.76 4.16
CA ILE A 64 -18.26 0.27 2.83
C ILE A 64 -17.37 1.29 2.12
N LEU A 65 -17.70 2.58 2.18
CA LEU A 65 -16.88 3.64 1.63
C LEU A 65 -15.47 3.63 2.23
N GLY A 66 -15.35 3.48 3.54
CA GLY A 66 -14.05 3.43 4.22
C GLY A 66 -13.22 2.23 3.78
N LEU A 67 -13.83 1.06 3.62
CA LEU A 67 -13.16 -0.12 3.12
C LEU A 67 -12.72 0.06 1.64
N ALA A 68 -13.57 0.65 0.81
CA ALA A 68 -13.22 0.97 -0.57
C ALA A 68 -12.05 1.96 -0.66
N LEU A 69 -12.05 3.01 0.17
CA LEU A 69 -10.95 3.97 0.27
C LEU A 69 -9.64 3.29 0.72
N HIS A 70 -9.72 2.35 1.67
CA HIS A 70 -8.56 1.58 2.11
C HIS A 70 -7.89 0.85 0.94
N PHE A 71 -8.67 0.06 0.18
CA PHE A 71 -8.12 -0.64 -0.98
C PHE A 71 -7.68 0.31 -2.11
N PHE A 72 -8.38 1.41 -2.30
CA PHE A 72 -7.95 2.46 -3.25
C PHE A 72 -6.56 3.02 -2.89
N ILE A 73 -6.31 3.29 -1.62
CA ILE A 73 -5.00 3.76 -1.13
C ILE A 73 -3.93 2.68 -1.36
N ALA A 74 -4.22 1.42 -1.03
CA ALA A 74 -3.29 0.31 -1.22
C ALA A 74 -2.94 0.08 -2.71
N LEU A 75 -3.94 0.15 -3.60
CA LEU A 75 -3.74 0.05 -5.05
C LEU A 75 -2.97 1.25 -5.59
N SER A 76 -3.23 2.45 -5.09
CA SER A 76 -2.48 3.66 -5.46
C SER A 76 -1.01 3.54 -5.05
N ALA A 77 -0.72 3.05 -3.85
CA ALA A 77 0.64 2.77 -3.42
C ALA A 77 1.32 1.74 -4.34
N ALA A 78 0.65 0.64 -4.71
CA ALA A 78 1.19 -0.32 -5.66
C ALA A 78 1.44 0.29 -7.04
N GLY A 79 0.55 1.18 -7.50
CA GLY A 79 0.69 1.93 -8.75
C GLY A 79 1.91 2.86 -8.75
N VAL A 80 2.12 3.58 -7.66
CA VAL A 80 3.30 4.46 -7.49
C VAL A 80 4.58 3.64 -7.51
N TYR A 81 4.67 2.54 -6.75
CA TYR A 81 5.85 1.68 -6.77
C TYR A 81 6.12 1.13 -8.17
N TYR A 82 5.09 0.64 -8.87
CA TYR A 82 5.20 0.18 -10.25
C TYR A 82 5.74 1.29 -11.17
N ALA A 83 5.16 2.49 -11.13
CA ALA A 83 5.56 3.59 -11.99
C ALA A 83 7.04 4.00 -11.77
N VAL A 84 7.46 4.07 -10.51
CA VAL A 84 8.85 4.40 -10.14
C VAL A 84 9.80 3.28 -10.55
N SER A 85 9.42 2.01 -10.41
CA SER A 85 10.22 0.85 -10.80
C SER A 85 10.53 0.82 -12.32
N ARG A 86 9.71 1.50 -13.14
CA ARG A 86 9.98 1.61 -14.59
C ARG A 86 11.19 2.50 -14.89
N LYS A 87 11.53 3.41 -13.99
CA LYS A 87 12.70 4.29 -14.11
C LYS A 87 13.87 3.77 -13.29
N LEU A 88 13.62 3.17 -12.14
CA LEU A 88 14.63 2.74 -11.17
C LEU A 88 14.65 1.20 -11.09
N LYS A 89 15.48 0.57 -11.91
CA LYS A 89 15.54 -0.91 -12.05
C LYS A 89 15.88 -1.62 -10.73
N PHE A 90 16.68 -1.00 -9.86
CA PHE A 90 17.06 -1.59 -8.57
C PHE A 90 15.85 -1.93 -7.68
N LEU A 91 14.70 -1.28 -7.88
CA LEU A 91 13.45 -1.59 -7.16
C LEU A 91 12.94 -3.01 -7.47
N THR A 92 13.22 -3.51 -8.67
CA THR A 92 12.87 -4.89 -9.07
C THR A 92 14.01 -5.87 -8.84
N GLU A 93 15.25 -5.41 -8.80
CA GLU A 93 16.43 -6.23 -8.57
C GLU A 93 16.54 -6.63 -7.09
N SER A 94 16.26 -5.71 -6.16
CA SER A 94 16.36 -5.89 -4.72
C SER A 94 15.01 -5.66 -4.01
N PRO A 95 13.97 -6.46 -4.28
CA PRO A 95 12.61 -6.21 -3.79
C PRO A 95 12.49 -6.29 -2.27
N LEU A 96 13.32 -7.09 -1.59
CA LEU A 96 13.32 -7.18 -0.13
C LEU A 96 13.69 -5.83 0.49
N VAL A 97 14.86 -5.30 0.15
CA VAL A 97 15.34 -4.03 0.71
C VAL A 97 14.43 -2.89 0.29
N CYS A 98 14.15 -2.78 -1.02
CA CYS A 98 13.32 -1.72 -1.55
C CYS A 98 11.89 -1.77 -1.02
N GLY A 99 11.32 -2.98 -0.83
CA GLY A 99 9.99 -3.14 -0.25
C GLY A 99 9.93 -2.66 1.20
N LEU A 100 10.91 -3.03 2.04
CA LEU A 100 10.96 -2.57 3.42
C LEU A 100 11.02 -1.04 3.51
N PHE A 101 11.92 -0.41 2.76
CA PHE A 101 12.03 1.06 2.73
C PHE A 101 10.78 1.72 2.13
N TYR A 102 10.17 1.09 1.11
CA TYR A 102 8.91 1.60 0.57
C TYR A 102 7.76 1.55 1.59
N GLY A 103 7.68 0.50 2.38
CA GLY A 103 6.70 0.42 3.48
C GLY A 103 6.89 1.57 4.47
N ILE A 104 8.12 1.90 4.86
CA ILE A 104 8.42 3.08 5.69
C ILE A 104 7.94 4.35 4.99
N ALA A 105 8.25 4.53 3.70
CA ALA A 105 7.84 5.71 2.95
C ALA A 105 6.32 5.86 2.91
N VAL A 106 5.58 4.78 2.66
CA VAL A 106 4.10 4.78 2.70
C VAL A 106 3.59 5.17 4.09
N PHE A 107 4.15 4.60 5.16
CA PHE A 107 3.79 4.97 6.53
C PHE A 107 3.99 6.46 6.79
N LEU A 108 5.13 7.01 6.39
CA LEU A 108 5.44 8.43 6.56
C LEU A 108 4.49 9.32 5.76
N VAL A 109 4.25 8.99 4.48
CA VAL A 109 3.29 9.73 3.64
C VAL A 109 1.90 9.73 4.28
N MET A 110 1.43 8.58 4.77
CA MET A 110 0.12 8.50 5.42
C MET A 110 0.04 9.38 6.66
N ASN A 111 1.04 9.33 7.53
CA ASN A 111 0.98 10.03 8.82
C ASN A 111 1.38 11.50 8.76
N LEU A 112 2.26 11.89 7.83
CA LEU A 112 2.77 13.26 7.74
C LEU A 112 2.08 14.11 6.66
N ILE A 113 1.41 13.46 5.71
CA ILE A 113 0.78 14.15 4.58
C ILE A 113 -0.72 13.85 4.56
N VAL A 114 -1.11 12.58 4.38
CA VAL A 114 -2.50 12.21 4.15
C VAL A 114 -3.38 12.51 5.35
N LEU A 115 -3.03 12.06 6.55
CA LEU A 115 -3.81 12.29 7.76
C LEU A 115 -3.90 13.78 8.15
N PRO A 116 -2.82 14.57 8.13
CA PRO A 116 -2.92 16.02 8.38
C PRO A 116 -3.76 16.78 7.36
N LEU A 117 -3.74 16.38 6.07
CA LEU A 117 -4.51 17.03 5.01
C LEU A 117 -5.94 16.48 4.90
N SER A 118 -6.27 15.40 5.58
CA SER A 118 -7.61 14.81 5.60
C SER A 118 -8.62 15.69 6.35
N ALA A 119 -9.91 15.43 6.18
CA ALA A 119 -10.99 16.19 6.82
C ALA A 119 -10.99 16.11 8.37
N ILE A 120 -10.26 15.18 8.97
CA ILE A 120 -10.07 15.11 10.43
C ILE A 120 -8.84 15.88 10.92
N HIS A 121 -7.97 16.32 10.02
CA HIS A 121 -6.74 17.08 10.32
C HIS A 121 -5.90 16.49 11.46
N PHE A 122 -5.75 15.16 11.45
CA PHE A 122 -5.03 14.47 12.52
C PHE A 122 -3.53 14.75 12.46
N ARG A 123 -2.97 15.26 13.57
CA ARG A 123 -1.55 15.62 13.69
C ARG A 123 -0.83 14.95 14.87
N GLY A 124 -1.39 13.90 15.46
CA GLY A 124 -0.85 13.26 16.66
C GLY A 124 -1.48 13.81 17.94
N PRO A 125 -0.94 13.53 19.13
CA PRO A 125 0.37 12.94 19.39
C PRO A 125 0.46 11.45 19.01
N PHE A 126 1.64 11.05 18.56
CA PHE A 126 1.91 9.64 18.25
C PHE A 126 2.52 8.94 19.46
N GLN A 127 1.90 7.87 19.91
CA GLN A 127 2.51 7.00 20.92
C GLN A 127 3.65 6.18 20.29
N TYR A 128 4.79 6.09 20.95
CA TYR A 128 5.98 5.40 20.45
C TYR A 128 5.68 3.96 19.98
N VAL A 129 4.96 3.19 20.80
CA VAL A 129 4.58 1.80 20.48
C VAL A 129 3.73 1.74 19.19
N SER A 130 2.81 2.67 19.00
CA SER A 130 1.97 2.75 17.79
C SER A 130 2.78 3.12 16.56
N LEU A 131 3.77 4.00 16.69
CA LEU A 131 4.69 4.35 15.60
C LEU A 131 5.51 3.14 15.16
N VAL A 132 6.19 2.49 16.11
CA VAL A 132 7.03 1.31 15.80
C VAL A 132 6.19 0.21 15.16
N ARG A 133 5.04 -0.10 15.75
CA ARG A 133 4.12 -1.10 15.19
C ARG A 133 3.64 -0.72 13.79
N GLY A 134 3.23 0.54 13.59
CA GLY A 134 2.79 1.03 12.28
C GLY A 134 3.88 0.93 11.22
N ILE A 135 5.11 1.30 11.54
CA ILE A 135 6.26 1.15 10.65
C ILE A 135 6.46 -0.32 10.29
N LEU A 136 6.49 -1.22 11.26
CA LEU A 136 6.70 -2.65 11.01
C LEU A 136 5.58 -3.25 10.15
N VAL A 137 4.32 -2.93 10.45
CA VAL A 137 3.16 -3.36 9.64
C VAL A 137 3.34 -2.92 8.19
N HIS A 138 3.65 -1.65 7.95
CA HIS A 138 3.81 -1.14 6.59
C HIS A 138 5.03 -1.72 5.88
N MET A 139 6.14 -1.95 6.57
CA MET A 139 7.32 -2.59 5.99
C MET A 139 7.00 -4.00 5.48
N PHE A 140 6.38 -4.83 6.32
CA PHE A 140 6.19 -6.24 6.04
C PHE A 140 4.89 -6.55 5.28
N LEU A 141 3.79 -5.86 5.60
CA LEU A 141 2.48 -6.18 5.05
C LEU A 141 2.07 -5.31 3.85
N ILE A 142 2.72 -4.17 3.65
CA ILE A 142 2.48 -3.30 2.49
C ILE A 142 3.68 -3.33 1.55
N GLY A 143 4.84 -2.95 2.03
CA GLY A 143 6.00 -2.76 1.17
C GLY A 143 6.47 -4.03 0.49
N LEU A 144 6.62 -5.14 1.22
CA LEU A 144 7.10 -6.40 0.64
C LEU A 144 6.14 -7.01 -0.38
N PRO A 145 4.82 -7.16 -0.11
CA PRO A 145 3.90 -7.72 -1.09
C PRO A 145 3.86 -6.90 -2.39
N ILE A 146 3.88 -5.56 -2.28
CA ILE A 146 3.92 -4.68 -3.44
C ILE A 146 5.21 -4.88 -4.24
N ALA A 147 6.37 -4.82 -3.58
CA ALA A 147 7.67 -4.94 -4.24
C ALA A 147 7.83 -6.29 -4.94
N TRP A 148 7.41 -7.37 -4.31
CA TRP A 148 7.48 -8.70 -4.92
C TRP A 148 6.48 -8.90 -6.05
N SER A 149 5.26 -8.39 -5.94
CA SER A 149 4.31 -8.40 -7.05
C SER A 149 4.87 -7.66 -8.26
N VAL A 150 5.42 -6.46 -8.05
CA VAL A 150 6.01 -5.68 -9.14
C VAL A 150 7.22 -6.40 -9.74
N ARG A 151 8.12 -6.97 -8.95
CA ARG A 151 9.20 -7.81 -9.47
C ARG A 151 8.67 -8.97 -10.33
N ARG A 152 7.60 -9.63 -9.89
CA ARG A 152 7.04 -10.82 -10.56
C ARG A 152 6.43 -10.52 -11.92
N TYR A 153 5.78 -9.35 -12.06
CA TYR A 153 4.95 -9.01 -13.23
C TYR A 153 5.50 -7.87 -14.09
N ALA A 154 6.46 -7.09 -13.59
CA ALA A 154 7.02 -5.93 -14.30
C ALA A 154 8.45 -6.14 -14.83
N SER A 155 9.06 -7.28 -14.55
CA SER A 155 10.39 -7.70 -15.04
C SER A 155 10.30 -8.62 -16.24
#